data_c3d3723d40fbcd5aaa589a577697b635
#
_entry.id   c3d3723d40fbcd5aaa589a577697b635
#
_cell.length_a   1.000
_cell.length_b   1.000
_cell.length_c   1.000
_cell.angle_alpha   90.00
_cell.angle_beta   90.00
_cell.angle_gamma   90.00
#
_symmetry.space_group_name_H-M   'P 1'
#
loop_
_entity.id
_entity.type
_entity.pdbx_description
1 polymer ?
#
loop_
_entity_poly.entity_id
_entity_poly.type
_entity_poly.pdbx_seq_one_letter_code
_entity_poly.pdbx_strand_id
1 'polypeptide(L)'
;MNFKSIAKTNLLFGSLIISLGLQALPAAAQEVTDAQVSALVEALRQAAPPQTANDGMYSQWQVLPNNISRWAKFCTKQDLTPQQFEADATKAKSIVTCIVGDLLRDEYKASSNNDLTAVRRAACWWMTGDSAACKSGATATYAEKVISVYQQQRPKK
;
A
#
# COMPACT_ATOMS: atom_id res chain seq x y z
N MET A 1 41.12 -5.99 84.43
CA MET A 1 41.05 -7.19 83.62
C MET A 1 40.44 -6.82 82.30
N ASN A 2 41.25 -6.85 81.24
CA ASN A 2 40.91 -6.40 79.87
C ASN A 2 40.23 -7.49 79.10
N PHE A 3 39.06 -7.22 78.47
CA PHE A 3 38.56 -8.04 77.43
C PHE A 3 38.47 -7.20 76.14
N LYS A 4 39.33 -7.49 75.20
CA LYS A 4 39.32 -6.95 73.85
C LYS A 4 38.18 -7.59 73.02
N SER A 5 37.26 -6.77 72.53
CA SER A 5 36.23 -7.16 71.58
C SER A 5 36.79 -7.08 70.17
N ILE A 6 36.73 -8.19 69.46
CA ILE A 6 37.18 -8.30 68.08
C ILE A 6 35.98 -7.93 67.16
N ALA A 7 36.09 -6.84 66.43
CA ALA A 7 35.13 -6.45 65.43
C ALA A 7 35.27 -7.34 64.18
N LYS A 8 34.21 -8.06 63.80
CA LYS A 8 34.10 -8.79 62.52
C LYS A 8 33.61 -7.83 61.45
N THR A 9 34.49 -7.58 60.49
CA THR A 9 34.16 -6.80 59.28
C THR A 9 33.46 -7.71 58.28
N ASN A 10 32.16 -7.50 58.07
CA ASN A 10 31.43 -8.17 57.00
C ASN A 10 31.63 -7.40 55.69
N LEU A 11 32.36 -7.99 54.73
CA LEU A 11 32.45 -7.53 53.37
C LEU A 11 31.13 -7.93 52.65
N LEU A 12 30.27 -6.97 52.37
CA LEU A 12 29.14 -7.14 51.46
C LEU A 12 29.61 -6.99 50.02
N PHE A 13 29.73 -8.12 49.35
CA PHE A 13 29.89 -8.17 47.88
C PHE A 13 28.55 -7.73 47.24
N GLY A 14 28.47 -6.51 46.81
CA GLY A 14 27.37 -6.01 46.00
C GLY A 14 27.50 -6.54 44.55
N SER A 15 26.70 -7.55 44.20
CA SER A 15 26.56 -7.97 42.81
C SER A 15 25.81 -6.94 41.98
N LEU A 16 26.52 -6.17 41.17
CA LEU A 16 25.95 -5.24 40.18
C LEU A 16 25.38 -6.04 38.98
N ILE A 17 24.08 -6.30 39.02
CA ILE A 17 23.39 -6.91 37.85
C ILE A 17 23.19 -5.81 36.82
N ILE A 18 24.04 -5.76 35.80
CA ILE A 18 23.85 -4.89 34.63
C ILE A 18 22.76 -5.55 33.77
N SER A 19 21.53 -5.09 33.90
CA SER A 19 20.43 -5.45 33.01
C SER A 19 20.67 -4.76 31.66
N LEU A 20 21.22 -5.49 30.68
CA LEU A 20 21.19 -5.07 29.28
C LEU A 20 19.73 -5.10 28.82
N GLY A 21 19.04 -3.96 28.92
CA GLY A 21 17.75 -3.78 28.27
C GLY A 21 17.96 -3.85 26.75
N LEU A 22 17.55 -4.94 26.11
CA LEU A 22 17.36 -4.98 24.67
C LEU A 22 16.26 -3.95 24.35
N GLN A 23 16.67 -2.75 23.95
CA GLN A 23 15.76 -1.80 23.34
C GLN A 23 15.43 -2.33 21.95
N ALA A 24 14.25 -2.93 21.80
CA ALA A 24 13.70 -3.24 20.50
C ALA A 24 13.53 -1.91 19.77
N LEU A 25 14.38 -1.67 18.75
CA LEU A 25 14.19 -0.57 17.83
C LEU A 25 12.79 -0.72 17.22
N PRO A 26 11.97 0.36 17.20
CA PRO A 26 10.69 0.28 16.50
C PRO A 26 10.98 -0.13 15.06
N ALA A 27 10.41 -1.26 14.63
CA ALA A 27 10.47 -1.67 13.24
C ALA A 27 9.89 -0.51 12.42
N ALA A 28 10.71 0.16 11.62
CA ALA A 28 10.25 1.20 10.73
C ALA A 28 9.10 0.62 9.91
N ALA A 29 7.92 1.24 9.98
CA ALA A 29 6.78 0.82 9.20
C ALA A 29 7.21 0.78 7.73
N GLN A 30 7.14 -0.38 7.12
CA GLN A 30 7.57 -0.56 5.72
C GLN A 30 6.66 0.30 4.85
N GLU A 31 7.20 1.34 4.24
CA GLU A 31 6.43 2.22 3.34
C GLU A 31 6.19 1.52 1.99
N VAL A 32 5.07 1.88 1.36
CA VAL A 32 4.76 1.44 -0.01
C VAL A 32 5.77 2.04 -0.97
N THR A 33 6.46 1.18 -1.71
CA THR A 33 7.49 1.57 -2.69
C THR A 33 6.88 1.93 -4.05
N ASP A 34 7.58 2.74 -4.85
CA ASP A 34 7.17 3.05 -6.22
C ASP A 34 7.09 1.79 -7.10
N ALA A 35 7.90 0.79 -6.82
CA ALA A 35 7.85 -0.50 -7.51
C ALA A 35 6.54 -1.26 -7.21
N GLN A 36 6.04 -1.21 -5.97
CA GLN A 36 4.73 -1.79 -5.62
C GLN A 36 3.59 -1.01 -6.28
N VAL A 37 3.67 0.32 -6.32
CA VAL A 37 2.68 1.15 -7.03
C VAL A 37 2.67 0.81 -8.51
N SER A 38 3.83 0.75 -9.15
CA SER A 38 3.95 0.40 -10.58
C SER A 38 3.41 -0.99 -10.88
N ALA A 39 3.68 -1.97 -10.02
CA ALA A 39 3.15 -3.32 -10.13
C ALA A 39 1.62 -3.35 -10.04
N LEU A 40 1.03 -2.58 -9.12
CA LEU A 40 -0.43 -2.49 -9.00
C LEU A 40 -1.06 -1.77 -10.21
N VAL A 41 -0.47 -0.68 -10.68
CA VAL A 41 -0.93 0.04 -11.90
C VAL A 41 -0.98 -0.91 -13.10
N GLU A 42 0.05 -1.73 -13.28
CA GLU A 42 0.10 -2.71 -14.36
C GLU A 42 -0.90 -3.86 -14.13
N ALA A 43 -1.07 -4.32 -12.90
CA ALA A 43 -2.04 -5.34 -12.55
C ALA A 43 -3.48 -4.90 -12.84
N LEU A 44 -3.83 -3.66 -12.49
CA LEU A 44 -5.14 -3.07 -12.80
C LEU A 44 -5.37 -2.99 -14.32
N ARG A 45 -4.34 -2.59 -15.09
CA ARG A 45 -4.40 -2.54 -16.55
C ARG A 45 -4.66 -3.92 -17.15
N GLN A 46 -3.91 -4.95 -16.75
CA GLN A 46 -4.05 -6.31 -17.28
C GLN A 46 -5.33 -7.02 -16.80
N ALA A 47 -5.83 -6.64 -15.64
CA ALA A 47 -7.09 -7.18 -15.13
C ALA A 47 -8.33 -6.50 -15.73
N ALA A 48 -8.17 -5.30 -16.29
CA ALA A 48 -9.27 -4.55 -16.90
C ALA A 48 -10.04 -5.41 -17.91
N PRO A 49 -11.37 -5.26 -17.99
CA PRO A 49 -12.15 -5.87 -19.08
C PRO A 49 -11.64 -5.41 -20.45
N PRO A 50 -11.83 -6.20 -21.51
CA PRO A 50 -11.54 -5.74 -22.85
C PRO A 50 -12.28 -4.44 -23.15
N GLN A 51 -11.57 -3.46 -23.70
CA GLN A 51 -12.16 -2.20 -24.12
C GLN A 51 -13.09 -2.46 -25.31
N THR A 52 -14.32 -1.97 -25.21
CA THR A 52 -15.31 -2.07 -26.28
C THR A 52 -15.67 -0.68 -26.79
N ALA A 53 -16.04 -0.60 -28.07
CA ALA A 53 -16.42 0.69 -28.63
C ALA A 53 -17.64 1.27 -27.88
N ASN A 54 -17.50 2.53 -27.43
CA ASN A 54 -18.56 3.27 -26.72
C ASN A 54 -18.99 2.68 -25.37
N ASP A 55 -18.10 1.97 -24.65
CA ASP A 55 -18.40 1.49 -23.30
C ASP A 55 -18.42 2.62 -22.25
N GLY A 56 -18.07 3.84 -22.64
CA GLY A 56 -18.04 5.00 -21.77
C GLY A 56 -16.86 5.03 -20.79
N MET A 57 -15.89 4.14 -20.98
CA MET A 57 -14.66 4.06 -20.22
C MET A 57 -13.47 4.57 -21.02
N TYR A 58 -12.46 5.07 -20.35
CA TYR A 58 -11.31 5.72 -20.98
C TYR A 58 -9.99 5.09 -20.55
N SER A 59 -9.07 5.00 -21.50
CA SER A 59 -7.73 4.42 -21.37
C SER A 59 -7.73 2.93 -21.06
N GLN A 60 -6.52 2.34 -21.10
CA GLN A 60 -6.29 0.94 -20.80
C GLN A 60 -6.68 0.53 -19.36
N TRP A 61 -6.94 1.49 -18.48
CA TRP A 61 -7.37 1.26 -17.10
C TRP A 61 -8.89 1.37 -16.91
N GLN A 62 -9.66 1.61 -17.96
CA GLN A 62 -11.13 1.68 -17.92
C GLN A 62 -11.64 2.70 -16.90
N VAL A 63 -11.15 3.93 -17.01
CA VAL A 63 -11.49 5.00 -16.07
C VAL A 63 -12.81 5.66 -16.45
N LEU A 64 -13.70 5.81 -15.48
CA LEU A 64 -14.96 6.54 -15.65
C LEU A 64 -14.71 8.03 -15.94
N PRO A 65 -15.47 8.66 -16.83
CA PRO A 65 -15.28 10.06 -17.23
C PRO A 65 -15.34 11.03 -16.05
N ASN A 66 -16.22 10.78 -15.07
CA ASN A 66 -16.37 11.63 -13.89
C ASN A 66 -15.13 11.63 -12.97
N ASN A 67 -14.29 10.63 -13.07
CA ASN A 67 -13.05 10.57 -12.30
C ASN A 67 -11.92 11.35 -12.97
N ILE A 68 -11.91 11.45 -14.30
CA ILE A 68 -10.76 11.94 -15.07
C ILE A 68 -10.44 13.40 -14.71
N SER A 69 -11.39 14.33 -14.81
CA SER A 69 -11.17 15.73 -14.48
C SER A 69 -10.71 15.91 -13.02
N ARG A 70 -11.38 15.22 -12.09
CA ARG A 70 -11.05 15.28 -10.66
C ARG A 70 -9.63 14.77 -10.38
N TRP A 71 -9.26 13.62 -10.94
CA TRP A 71 -7.95 13.01 -10.77
C TRP A 71 -6.84 13.82 -11.43
N ALA A 72 -7.10 14.35 -12.64
CA ALA A 72 -6.16 15.22 -13.32
C ALA A 72 -5.87 16.49 -12.51
N LYS A 73 -6.92 17.16 -12.00
CA LYS A 73 -6.76 18.33 -11.12
C LYS A 73 -5.98 18.00 -9.86
N PHE A 74 -6.26 16.86 -9.23
CA PHE A 74 -5.56 16.44 -8.03
C PHE A 74 -4.06 16.17 -8.31
N CYS A 75 -3.75 15.36 -9.33
CA CYS A 75 -2.41 14.88 -9.60
C CYS A 75 -1.52 15.86 -10.36
N THR A 76 -2.10 16.64 -11.29
CA THR A 76 -1.32 17.49 -12.20
C THR A 76 -1.65 18.98 -12.11
N LYS A 77 -2.65 19.35 -11.31
CA LYS A 77 -3.21 20.71 -11.23
C LYS A 77 -3.81 21.21 -12.57
N GLN A 78 -4.05 20.31 -13.51
CA GLN A 78 -4.63 20.59 -14.82
C GLN A 78 -6.01 19.95 -14.92
N ASP A 79 -6.91 20.57 -15.66
CA ASP A 79 -8.17 19.92 -16.05
C ASP A 79 -7.97 19.15 -17.35
N LEU A 80 -8.52 17.94 -17.42
CA LEU A 80 -8.50 17.13 -18.63
C LEU A 80 -9.90 16.65 -18.95
N THR A 81 -10.23 16.71 -20.24
CA THR A 81 -11.40 15.99 -20.75
C THR A 81 -11.10 14.48 -20.87
N PRO A 82 -12.14 13.63 -20.89
CA PRO A 82 -11.96 12.21 -21.16
C PRO A 82 -11.20 11.92 -22.46
N GLN A 83 -11.47 12.69 -23.52
CA GLN A 83 -10.80 12.53 -24.81
C GLN A 83 -9.31 12.89 -24.75
N GLN A 84 -8.94 13.93 -24.00
CA GLN A 84 -7.54 14.29 -23.79
C GLN A 84 -6.80 13.23 -22.96
N PHE A 85 -7.48 12.64 -22.00
CA PHE A 85 -6.95 11.55 -21.19
C PHE A 85 -6.73 10.28 -22.03
N GLU A 86 -7.66 9.94 -22.90
CA GLU A 86 -7.56 8.82 -23.83
C GLU A 86 -6.45 9.00 -24.86
N ALA A 87 -6.29 10.22 -25.38
CA ALA A 87 -5.32 10.51 -26.45
C ALA A 87 -3.86 10.52 -25.97
N ASP A 88 -3.60 10.67 -24.66
CA ASP A 88 -2.24 10.73 -24.08
C ASP A 88 -2.02 9.60 -23.08
N ALA A 89 -1.59 8.46 -23.55
CA ALA A 89 -1.36 7.27 -22.73
C ALA A 89 -0.31 7.50 -21.61
N THR A 90 0.69 8.36 -21.85
CA THR A 90 1.72 8.70 -20.84
C THR A 90 1.12 9.52 -19.72
N LYS A 91 0.34 10.54 -20.07
CA LYS A 91 -0.35 11.37 -19.09
C LYS A 91 -1.40 10.57 -18.32
N ALA A 92 -2.18 9.74 -19.00
CA ALA A 92 -3.14 8.84 -18.37
C ALA A 92 -2.44 7.92 -17.34
N LYS A 93 -1.33 7.29 -17.73
CA LYS A 93 -0.52 6.46 -16.83
C LYS A 93 -0.02 7.23 -15.62
N SER A 94 0.48 8.46 -15.81
CA SER A 94 0.97 9.30 -14.71
C SER A 94 -0.13 9.62 -13.71
N ILE A 95 -1.33 9.99 -14.17
CA ILE A 95 -2.49 10.27 -13.31
C ILE A 95 -2.95 9.01 -12.58
N VAL A 96 -3.06 7.88 -13.28
CA VAL A 96 -3.42 6.61 -12.65
C VAL A 96 -2.39 6.21 -11.59
N THR A 97 -1.08 6.36 -11.87
CA THR A 97 -0.01 6.07 -10.92
C THR A 97 -0.12 6.94 -9.66
N CYS A 98 -0.43 8.22 -9.80
CA CYS A 98 -0.64 9.13 -8.67
C CYS A 98 -1.81 8.65 -7.79
N ILE A 99 -2.98 8.38 -8.37
CA ILE A 99 -4.18 7.92 -7.64
C ILE A 99 -3.95 6.55 -6.99
N VAL A 100 -3.40 5.60 -7.73
CA VAL A 100 -3.11 4.25 -7.23
C VAL A 100 -2.06 4.28 -6.12
N GLY A 101 -1.09 5.19 -6.21
CA GLY A 101 -0.09 5.38 -5.17
C GLY A 101 -0.70 5.82 -3.85
N ASP A 102 -1.57 6.83 -3.87
CA ASP A 102 -2.27 7.31 -2.67
C ASP A 102 -3.19 6.22 -2.12
N LEU A 103 -4.01 5.62 -2.98
CA LEU A 103 -4.91 4.52 -2.62
C LEU A 103 -4.16 3.36 -1.96
N LEU A 104 -3.05 2.89 -2.56
CA LEU A 104 -2.30 1.76 -2.02
C LEU A 104 -1.68 2.08 -0.65
N ARG A 105 -1.18 3.31 -0.45
CA ARG A 105 -0.64 3.74 0.85
C ARG A 105 -1.71 3.75 1.94
N ASP A 106 -2.91 4.22 1.61
CA ASP A 106 -4.02 4.25 2.56
C ASP A 106 -4.50 2.84 2.90
N GLU A 107 -4.66 1.98 1.90
CA GLU A 107 -5.08 0.60 2.10
C GLU A 107 -4.01 -0.24 2.79
N TYR A 108 -2.73 0.06 2.58
CA TYR A 108 -1.62 -0.59 3.28
C TYR A 108 -1.67 -0.31 4.79
N LYS A 109 -1.88 0.95 5.18
CA LYS A 109 -2.09 1.34 6.59
C LYS A 109 -3.33 0.66 7.17
N ALA A 110 -4.46 0.70 6.45
CA ALA A 110 -5.71 0.08 6.85
C ALA A 110 -5.66 -1.45 6.97
N SER A 111 -4.65 -2.08 6.35
CA SER A 111 -4.42 -3.53 6.35
C SER A 111 -3.30 -3.96 7.32
N SER A 112 -2.95 -3.13 8.28
CA SER A 112 -1.83 -3.40 9.21
C SER A 112 -0.53 -3.77 8.47
N ASN A 113 -0.23 -3.07 7.39
CA ASN A 113 0.92 -3.25 6.52
C ASN A 113 0.97 -4.62 5.79
N ASN A 114 -0.18 -5.25 5.59
CA ASN A 114 -0.27 -6.46 4.80
C ASN A 114 -0.44 -6.12 3.31
N ASP A 115 0.59 -6.37 2.53
CA ASP A 115 0.71 -6.03 1.11
C ASP A 115 -0.44 -6.61 0.26
N LEU A 116 -0.69 -7.90 0.33
CA LEU A 116 -1.72 -8.53 -0.51
C LEU A 116 -3.14 -8.14 -0.09
N THR A 117 -3.37 -7.92 1.21
CA THR A 117 -4.65 -7.40 1.69
C THR A 117 -4.88 -5.97 1.19
N ALA A 118 -3.86 -5.12 1.21
CA ALA A 118 -3.92 -3.76 0.68
C ALA A 118 -4.22 -3.75 -0.83
N VAL A 119 -3.53 -4.60 -1.60
CA VAL A 119 -3.77 -4.76 -3.04
C VAL A 119 -5.19 -5.23 -3.33
N ARG A 120 -5.71 -6.22 -2.60
CA ARG A 120 -7.11 -6.65 -2.71
C ARG A 120 -8.07 -5.49 -2.48
N ARG A 121 -7.90 -4.76 -1.40
CA ARG A 121 -8.75 -3.63 -1.03
C ARG A 121 -8.67 -2.50 -2.06
N ALA A 122 -7.49 -2.20 -2.57
CA ALA A 122 -7.30 -1.24 -3.65
C ALA A 122 -8.00 -1.67 -4.96
N ALA A 123 -7.92 -2.96 -5.32
CA ALA A 123 -8.63 -3.49 -6.48
C ALA A 123 -10.15 -3.41 -6.31
N CYS A 124 -10.67 -3.66 -5.10
CA CYS A 124 -12.08 -3.49 -4.79
C CYS A 124 -12.53 -2.05 -4.96
N TRP A 125 -11.78 -1.12 -4.38
CA TRP A 125 -12.06 0.31 -4.52
C TRP A 125 -12.03 0.75 -5.99
N TRP A 126 -11.07 0.24 -6.77
CA TRP A 126 -10.97 0.57 -8.20
C TRP A 126 -12.24 0.23 -8.98
N MET A 127 -12.83 -0.92 -8.68
CA MET A 127 -14.05 -1.39 -9.35
C MET A 127 -15.34 -0.75 -8.84
N THR A 128 -15.40 -0.40 -7.55
CA THR A 128 -16.68 -0.11 -6.90
C THR A 128 -16.73 1.22 -6.17
N GLY A 129 -15.56 1.84 -5.91
CA GLY A 129 -15.42 2.98 -5.01
C GLY A 129 -15.42 2.59 -3.52
N ASP A 130 -15.51 1.29 -3.18
CA ASP A 130 -15.51 0.78 -1.80
C ASP A 130 -14.53 -0.37 -1.64
N SER A 131 -13.51 -0.17 -0.79
CA SER A 131 -12.46 -1.15 -0.51
C SER A 131 -12.96 -2.43 0.19
N ALA A 132 -14.17 -2.44 0.72
CA ALA A 132 -14.78 -3.60 1.40
C ALA A 132 -15.76 -4.38 0.50
N ALA A 133 -16.03 -3.94 -0.72
CA ALA A 133 -17.09 -4.46 -1.57
C ALA A 133 -16.81 -5.81 -2.24
N CYS A 134 -15.58 -6.38 -2.14
CA CYS A 134 -15.20 -7.63 -2.83
C CYS A 134 -15.40 -8.89 -1.99
N LYS A 135 -16.57 -9.09 -1.46
CA LYS A 135 -16.86 -10.30 -0.65
C LYS A 135 -17.19 -11.51 -1.53
N SER A 136 -17.78 -11.30 -2.69
CA SER A 136 -18.19 -12.37 -3.61
C SER A 136 -18.47 -11.84 -5.02
N GLY A 137 -18.74 -12.73 -5.97
CA GLY A 137 -19.16 -12.38 -7.34
C GLY A 137 -18.04 -11.77 -8.20
N ALA A 138 -18.43 -11.01 -9.20
CA ALA A 138 -17.52 -10.46 -10.22
C ALA A 138 -16.40 -9.58 -9.64
N THR A 139 -16.71 -8.79 -8.61
CA THR A 139 -15.72 -7.93 -7.95
C THR A 139 -14.65 -8.72 -7.19
N ALA A 140 -15.04 -9.83 -6.52
CA ALA A 140 -14.08 -10.71 -5.89
C ALA A 140 -13.18 -11.39 -6.93
N THR A 141 -13.75 -11.89 -8.04
CA THR A 141 -12.99 -12.49 -9.15
C THR A 141 -12.01 -11.49 -9.76
N TYR A 142 -12.44 -10.26 -9.96
CA TYR A 142 -11.55 -9.18 -10.44
C TYR A 142 -10.38 -8.94 -9.48
N ALA A 143 -10.67 -8.82 -8.18
CA ALA A 143 -9.64 -8.58 -7.18
C ALA A 143 -8.61 -9.73 -7.13
N GLU A 144 -9.03 -10.99 -7.27
CA GLU A 144 -8.12 -12.13 -7.37
C GLU A 144 -7.24 -12.07 -8.62
N LYS A 145 -7.80 -11.67 -9.77
CA LYS A 145 -7.02 -11.47 -11.00
C LYS A 145 -5.96 -10.38 -10.80
N VAL A 146 -6.32 -9.24 -10.20
CA VAL A 146 -5.36 -8.17 -9.87
C VAL A 146 -4.25 -8.68 -8.96
N ILE A 147 -4.58 -9.41 -7.88
CA ILE A 147 -3.59 -9.97 -6.96
C ILE A 147 -2.62 -10.91 -7.70
N SER A 148 -3.14 -11.80 -8.54
CA SER A 148 -2.33 -12.76 -9.31
C SER A 148 -1.32 -12.05 -10.20
N VAL A 149 -1.75 -11.03 -10.95
CA VAL A 149 -0.87 -10.23 -11.81
C VAL A 149 0.12 -9.42 -10.99
N TYR A 150 -0.34 -8.78 -9.90
CA TYR A 150 0.52 -8.01 -9.00
C TYR A 150 1.68 -8.86 -8.45
N GLN A 151 1.41 -10.09 -8.01
CA GLN A 151 2.43 -11.00 -7.49
C GLN A 151 3.50 -11.37 -8.52
N GLN A 152 3.15 -11.37 -9.81
CA GLN A 152 4.09 -11.61 -10.91
C GLN A 152 4.95 -10.37 -11.22
N GLN A 153 4.39 -9.18 -11.03
CA GLN A 153 5.01 -7.90 -11.39
C GLN A 153 5.83 -7.28 -10.26
N ARG A 154 5.48 -7.56 -9.00
CA ARG A 154 6.17 -6.95 -7.85
C ARG A 154 7.61 -7.45 -7.73
N PRO A 155 8.53 -6.62 -7.17
CA PRO A 155 9.88 -7.08 -6.86
C PRO A 155 9.86 -8.31 -5.95
N LYS A 156 10.62 -9.34 -6.30
CA LYS A 156 10.86 -10.46 -5.41
C LYS A 156 11.76 -9.98 -4.27
N LYS A 157 11.35 -10.23 -3.05
CA LYS A 157 12.18 -9.97 -1.86
C LYS A 157 13.37 -10.91 -1.83
#